data_5a0f22398dbebefe8f995e5f9361483c
#
_entry.id   5a0f22398dbebefe8f995e5f9361483c
#
_cell.length_a   1.000
_cell.length_b   1.000
_cell.length_c   1.000
_cell.angle_alpha   90.00
_cell.angle_beta   90.00
_cell.angle_gamma   90.00
#
_symmetry.space_group_name_H-M   'P 1'
#
loop_
_entity.id
_entity.type
_entity.pdbx_description
1 polymer ?
#
loop_
_entity_poly.entity_id
_entity_poly.type
_entity_poly.pdbx_seq_one_letter_code
_entity_poly.pdbx_strand_id
1 'polypeptide(L)'
;MKSSELELRELANMQGGYFTARQAEGLGFVRNHHSYHVSTGNWTREAHGIYRLAGVPIVNPAIEELHRWLLWTMGRKADAPRGALAYETALIIHGLSDLTLNKVHLTVPKDFRPSVIPDMVVLHRESRDGGEITERDGLRVVRPFLVVLDLLREGRVSIEHIERGFKDGIIKGVITTSEAKKAKLLPNEQHLINTWLEEAA
;
A
#
# COMPACT_ATOMS: atom_id res chain seq x y z
N MET A 1 22.77 21.49 9.68
CA MET A 1 21.83 20.38 9.96
C MET A 1 22.68 19.15 10.26
N LYS A 2 22.43 18.40 11.32
CA LYS A 2 23.17 17.16 11.59
C LYS A 2 22.86 16.13 10.50
N SER A 3 23.81 15.23 10.16
CA SER A 3 23.60 14.19 9.14
C SER A 3 22.30 13.41 9.38
N SER A 4 22.09 12.95 10.63
CA SER A 4 20.88 12.21 11.02
C SER A 4 19.56 12.95 10.79
N GLU A 5 19.53 14.29 10.91
CA GLU A 5 18.34 15.09 10.65
C GLU A 5 18.01 15.15 9.15
N LEU A 6 19.05 15.23 8.31
CA LEU A 6 18.89 15.18 6.86
C LEU A 6 18.39 13.82 6.41
N GLU A 7 19.04 12.75 6.88
CA GLU A 7 18.66 11.36 6.58
C GLU A 7 17.21 11.05 7.02
N LEU A 8 16.79 11.52 8.21
CA LEU A 8 15.41 11.35 8.66
C LEU A 8 14.43 12.12 7.78
N ARG A 9 14.79 13.31 7.31
CA ARG A 9 13.95 14.11 6.41
C ARG A 9 13.81 13.44 5.05
N GLU A 10 14.90 12.91 4.50
CA GLU A 10 14.88 12.16 3.23
C GLU A 10 14.00 10.91 3.34
N LEU A 11 14.17 10.13 4.42
CA LEU A 11 13.33 8.97 4.71
C LEU A 11 11.85 9.35 4.84
N ALA A 12 11.54 10.38 5.64
CA ALA A 12 10.18 10.83 5.84
C ALA A 12 9.56 11.34 4.53
N ASN A 13 10.29 12.08 3.70
CA ASN A 13 9.80 12.54 2.40
C ASN A 13 9.39 11.37 1.49
N MET A 14 10.15 10.28 1.47
CA MET A 14 9.81 9.08 0.71
C MET A 14 8.59 8.34 1.25
N GLN A 15 8.18 8.61 2.49
CA GLN A 15 7.10 7.94 3.21
C GLN A 15 5.94 8.88 3.56
N GLY A 16 5.66 9.91 2.73
CA GLY A 16 4.55 10.85 2.97
C GLY A 16 4.68 11.65 4.26
N GLY A 17 5.89 11.88 4.71
CA GLY A 17 6.18 12.57 5.97
C GLY A 17 6.25 11.65 7.19
N TYR A 18 5.90 10.37 7.08
CA TYR A 18 5.86 9.41 8.19
C TYR A 18 7.17 8.64 8.35
N PHE A 19 7.41 8.19 9.58
CA PHE A 19 8.49 7.27 9.92
C PHE A 19 8.16 6.52 11.20
N THR A 20 8.85 5.40 11.44
CA THR A 20 8.69 4.62 12.65
C THR A 20 9.74 4.98 13.71
N ALA A 21 9.42 4.70 14.99
CA ALA A 21 10.40 4.80 16.08
C ALA A 21 11.70 4.04 15.77
N ARG A 22 11.58 2.85 15.19
CA ARG A 22 12.74 2.02 14.81
C ARG A 22 13.60 2.65 13.73
N GLN A 23 12.98 3.24 12.71
CA GLN A 23 13.72 3.97 11.66
C GLN A 23 14.48 5.15 12.25
N ALA A 24 13.85 5.92 13.13
CA ALA A 24 14.53 7.01 13.83
C ALA A 24 15.70 6.51 14.70
N GLU A 25 15.49 5.40 15.45
CA GLU A 25 16.57 4.78 16.25
C GLU A 25 17.75 4.34 15.36
N GLY A 26 17.48 3.77 14.18
CA GLY A 26 18.50 3.40 13.19
C GLY A 26 19.32 4.59 12.67
N LEU A 27 18.75 5.78 12.67
CA LEU A 27 19.40 7.05 12.30
C LEU A 27 20.05 7.77 13.50
N GLY A 28 20.08 7.13 14.68
CA GLY A 28 20.72 7.65 15.88
C GLY A 28 19.83 8.52 16.79
N PHE A 29 18.53 8.60 16.54
CA PHE A 29 17.59 9.26 17.46
C PHE A 29 17.24 8.32 18.62
N VAL A 30 17.81 8.58 19.79
CA VAL A 30 17.63 7.74 20.98
C VAL A 30 16.17 7.75 21.43
N ARG A 31 15.61 6.57 21.70
CA ARG A 31 14.19 6.36 21.97
C ARG A 31 13.61 7.21 23.12
N ASN A 32 14.37 7.41 24.19
CA ASN A 32 13.95 8.25 25.31
C ASN A 32 13.87 9.75 24.96
N HIS A 33 14.47 10.19 23.84
CA HIS A 33 14.36 11.54 23.33
C HIS A 33 13.19 11.76 22.34
N HIS A 34 12.48 10.71 21.92
CA HIS A 34 11.35 10.86 20.99
C HIS A 34 10.25 11.75 21.59
N SER A 35 9.98 11.65 22.89
CA SER A 35 9.02 12.52 23.58
C SER A 35 9.43 14.00 23.56
N TYR A 36 10.72 14.30 23.62
CA TYR A 36 11.25 15.65 23.47
C TYR A 36 10.95 16.20 22.07
N HIS A 37 11.22 15.44 21.00
CA HIS A 37 10.90 15.86 19.63
C HIS A 37 9.41 16.11 19.43
N VAL A 38 8.55 15.33 20.09
CA VAL A 38 7.10 15.55 20.04
C VAL A 38 6.71 16.81 20.82
N SER A 39 7.25 17.01 22.03
CA SER A 39 6.92 18.19 22.86
C SER A 39 7.42 19.51 22.25
N THR A 40 8.50 19.49 21.49
CA THR A 40 9.04 20.65 20.76
C THR A 40 8.37 20.89 19.42
N GLY A 41 7.41 20.04 18.99
CA GLY A 41 6.72 20.18 17.71
C GLY A 41 7.52 19.77 16.49
N ASN A 42 8.73 19.20 16.68
CA ASN A 42 9.53 18.68 15.57
C ASN A 42 8.90 17.42 14.96
N TRP A 43 8.23 16.63 15.77
CA TRP A 43 7.50 15.40 15.37
C TRP A 43 6.06 15.47 15.89
N THR A 44 5.14 14.88 15.12
CA THR A 44 3.78 14.59 15.58
C THR A 44 3.65 13.09 15.77
N ARG A 45 3.06 12.65 16.89
CA ARG A 45 2.80 11.23 17.11
C ARG A 45 1.46 10.85 16.49
N GLU A 46 1.47 10.05 15.43
CA GLU A 46 0.28 9.66 14.67
C GLU A 46 -0.34 8.34 15.16
N ALA A 47 0.53 7.43 15.63
CA ALA A 47 0.11 6.16 16.21
C ALA A 47 1.21 5.63 17.16
N HIS A 48 0.99 4.46 17.77
CA HIS A 48 2.02 3.82 18.58
C HIS A 48 3.26 3.49 17.73
N GLY A 49 4.37 4.19 18.00
CA GLY A 49 5.65 4.00 17.29
C GLY A 49 5.68 4.54 15.87
N ILE A 50 4.68 5.32 15.45
CA ILE A 50 4.65 6.02 14.16
C ILE A 50 4.56 7.51 14.41
N TYR A 51 5.42 8.23 13.74
CA TYR A 51 5.54 9.68 13.83
C TYR A 51 5.48 10.32 12.45
N ARG A 52 5.13 11.60 12.41
CA ARG A 52 5.24 12.45 11.23
C ARG A 52 6.24 13.56 11.50
N LEU A 53 7.12 13.83 10.54
CA LEU A 53 8.11 14.89 10.63
C LEU A 53 7.48 16.25 10.33
N ALA A 54 7.67 17.23 11.20
CA ALA A 54 7.24 18.60 10.96
C ALA A 54 7.94 19.21 9.74
N GLY A 55 7.23 20.09 9.02
CA GLY A 55 7.75 20.78 7.85
C GLY A 55 7.89 19.92 6.59
N VAL A 56 7.40 18.68 6.60
CA VAL A 56 7.15 17.92 5.36
C VAL A 56 5.81 18.36 4.81
N PRO A 57 5.74 18.92 3.58
CA PRO A 57 4.48 19.36 2.99
C PRO A 57 3.50 18.21 2.82
N ILE A 58 2.22 18.49 2.97
CA ILE A 58 1.15 17.56 2.62
C ILE A 58 0.69 17.93 1.20
N VAL A 59 0.98 17.09 0.24
CA VAL A 59 0.61 17.29 -1.17
C VAL A 59 -0.69 16.55 -1.49
N ASN A 60 -0.79 15.31 -1.06
CA ASN A 60 -1.97 14.48 -1.22
C ASN A 60 -2.27 13.71 0.07
N PRO A 61 -3.15 14.24 0.95
CA PRO A 61 -3.42 13.65 2.25
C PRO A 61 -3.85 12.18 2.18
N ALA A 62 -4.65 11.81 1.17
CA ALA A 62 -5.15 10.46 1.02
C ALA A 62 -4.03 9.45 0.68
N ILE A 63 -3.11 9.83 -0.20
CA ILE A 63 -1.94 9.00 -0.57
C ILE A 63 -0.94 8.93 0.57
N GLU A 64 -0.67 10.08 1.22
CA GLU A 64 0.27 10.13 2.34
C GLU A 64 -0.20 9.27 3.51
N GLU A 65 -1.50 9.26 3.81
CA GLU A 65 -2.05 8.41 4.85
C GLU A 65 -1.84 6.92 4.58
N LEU A 66 -1.77 6.48 3.33
CA LEU A 66 -1.48 5.09 2.98
C LEU A 66 -0.08 4.65 3.41
N HIS A 67 0.91 5.55 3.39
CA HIS A 67 2.23 5.28 3.96
C HIS A 67 2.15 4.96 5.45
N ARG A 68 1.33 5.70 6.22
CA ARG A 68 1.10 5.43 7.64
C ARG A 68 0.57 4.01 7.87
N TRP A 69 -0.39 3.58 7.04
CA TRP A 69 -0.96 2.24 7.14
C TRP A 69 0.02 1.13 6.74
N LEU A 70 0.87 1.37 5.74
CA LEU A 70 1.95 0.44 5.41
C LEU A 70 2.96 0.34 6.56
N LEU A 71 3.40 1.46 7.12
CA LEU A 71 4.32 1.49 8.27
C LEU A 71 3.73 0.79 9.50
N TRP A 72 2.41 0.87 9.71
CA TRP A 72 1.73 0.13 10.76
C TRP A 72 1.92 -1.39 10.63
N THR A 73 2.11 -1.91 9.40
CA THR A 73 2.38 -3.34 9.18
C THR A 73 3.82 -3.76 9.47
N MET A 74 4.74 -2.84 9.70
CA MET A 74 6.17 -3.18 9.96
C MET A 74 6.35 -4.08 11.18
N GLY A 75 5.55 -3.86 12.23
CA GLY A 75 5.78 -4.52 13.50
C GLY A 75 7.08 -4.06 14.17
N ARG A 76 7.40 -4.65 15.34
CA ARG A 76 8.50 -4.16 16.17
C ARG A 76 9.92 -4.55 15.68
N LYS A 77 10.04 -5.58 14.85
CA LYS A 77 11.34 -6.16 14.45
C LYS A 77 11.65 -6.05 12.97
N ALA A 78 10.71 -5.58 12.17
CA ALA A 78 10.88 -5.48 10.72
C ALA A 78 11.53 -4.15 10.33
N ASP A 79 12.34 -4.17 9.29
CA ASP A 79 12.99 -2.97 8.72
C ASP A 79 12.21 -2.40 7.52
N ALA A 80 11.19 -3.14 7.06
CA ALA A 80 10.28 -2.73 6.00
C ALA A 80 8.83 -3.16 6.31
N PRO A 81 7.83 -2.51 5.70
CA PRO A 81 6.43 -2.93 5.80
C PRO A 81 6.25 -4.40 5.38
N ARG A 82 5.52 -5.16 6.19
CA ARG A 82 5.18 -6.55 5.90
C ARG A 82 3.97 -6.69 5.00
N GLY A 83 3.12 -5.65 4.95
CA GLY A 83 1.94 -5.58 4.10
C GLY A 83 2.18 -4.86 2.78
N ALA A 84 1.17 -4.96 1.91
CA ALA A 84 1.04 -4.17 0.69
C ALA A 84 -0.42 -3.74 0.52
N LEU A 85 -0.65 -2.63 -0.16
CA LEU A 85 -1.98 -2.19 -0.57
C LEU A 85 -2.57 -3.22 -1.55
N ALA A 86 -3.85 -3.53 -1.39
CA ALA A 86 -4.50 -4.61 -2.11
C ALA A 86 -5.95 -4.25 -2.45
N TYR A 87 -6.61 -5.07 -3.22
CA TYR A 87 -8.03 -4.97 -3.58
C TYR A 87 -8.40 -3.58 -4.10
N GLU A 88 -9.52 -2.97 -3.66
CA GLU A 88 -10.00 -1.67 -4.11
C GLU A 88 -8.95 -0.56 -3.91
N THR A 89 -8.21 -0.61 -2.80
CA THR A 89 -7.15 0.37 -2.54
C THR A 89 -6.05 0.30 -3.60
N ALA A 90 -5.62 -0.90 -3.97
CA ALA A 90 -4.61 -1.09 -5.00
C ALA A 90 -5.13 -0.68 -6.38
N LEU A 91 -6.39 -0.98 -6.70
CA LEU A 91 -7.00 -0.59 -7.97
C LEU A 91 -6.99 0.94 -8.14
N ILE A 92 -7.34 1.68 -7.07
CA ILE A 92 -7.31 3.15 -7.03
C ILE A 92 -5.88 3.67 -7.21
N ILE A 93 -4.90 3.10 -6.49
CA ILE A 93 -3.49 3.53 -6.58
C ILE A 93 -2.90 3.28 -7.96
N HIS A 94 -3.33 2.22 -8.63
CA HIS A 94 -2.95 1.98 -10.02
C HIS A 94 -3.65 2.93 -11.02
N GLY A 95 -4.60 3.76 -10.55
CA GLY A 95 -5.38 4.65 -11.41
C GLY A 95 -6.35 3.89 -12.31
N LEU A 96 -6.84 2.74 -11.83
CA LEU A 96 -7.74 1.82 -12.55
C LEU A 96 -9.17 1.87 -11.99
N SER A 97 -9.44 2.81 -11.09
CA SER A 97 -10.74 2.98 -10.46
C SER A 97 -10.95 4.41 -10.00
N ASP A 98 -12.17 4.87 -10.10
CA ASP A 98 -12.67 6.15 -9.58
C ASP A 98 -13.45 6.00 -8.26
N LEU A 99 -13.41 4.80 -7.65
CA LEU A 99 -14.04 4.55 -6.36
C LEU A 99 -13.45 5.45 -5.27
N THR A 100 -14.31 5.85 -4.35
CA THR A 100 -13.87 6.57 -3.15
C THR A 100 -13.31 5.56 -2.14
N LEU A 101 -12.16 5.87 -1.57
CA LEU A 101 -11.49 5.03 -0.57
C LEU A 101 -12.24 5.14 0.78
N ASN A 102 -13.14 4.22 1.05
CA ASN A 102 -13.85 4.15 2.33
C ASN A 102 -13.08 3.40 3.41
N LYS A 103 -12.27 2.43 2.99
CA LYS A 103 -11.36 1.65 3.85
C LYS A 103 -10.08 1.35 3.11
N VAL A 104 -9.01 1.14 3.86
CA VAL A 104 -7.70 0.77 3.32
C VAL A 104 -7.55 -0.75 3.38
N HIS A 105 -7.50 -1.38 2.23
CA HIS A 105 -7.30 -2.81 2.10
C HIS A 105 -5.80 -3.14 2.05
N LEU A 106 -5.35 -3.96 2.98
CA LEU A 106 -3.96 -4.41 3.10
C LEU A 106 -3.89 -5.93 3.06
N THR A 107 -3.08 -6.46 2.16
CA THR A 107 -2.64 -7.85 2.28
C THR A 107 -1.45 -7.93 3.23
N VAL A 108 -1.43 -8.93 4.10
CA VAL A 108 -0.38 -9.15 5.09
C VAL A 108 -0.07 -10.63 5.21
N PRO A 109 1.16 -11.01 5.64
CA PRO A 109 1.49 -12.41 5.87
C PRO A 109 0.53 -13.09 6.85
N LYS A 110 0.31 -14.40 6.66
CA LYS A 110 -0.63 -15.20 7.47
C LYS A 110 -0.34 -15.19 8.97
N ASP A 111 0.89 -14.94 9.36
CA ASP A 111 1.35 -14.84 10.76
C ASP A 111 1.22 -13.43 11.36
N PHE A 112 0.79 -12.44 10.57
CA PHE A 112 0.60 -11.07 11.07
C PHE A 112 -0.58 -11.01 12.05
N ARG A 113 -0.29 -10.66 13.32
CA ARG A 113 -1.27 -10.61 14.41
C ARG A 113 -1.12 -9.30 15.18
N PRO A 114 -1.75 -8.19 14.71
CA PRO A 114 -1.78 -6.95 15.46
C PRO A 114 -2.70 -7.09 16.67
N SER A 115 -2.40 -6.37 17.74
CA SER A 115 -3.25 -6.32 18.95
C SER A 115 -4.60 -5.62 18.70
N VAL A 116 -4.60 -4.64 17.81
CA VAL A 116 -5.79 -3.88 17.38
C VAL A 116 -5.69 -3.65 15.88
N ILE A 117 -6.79 -3.84 15.17
CA ILE A 117 -6.94 -3.46 13.77
C ILE A 117 -7.71 -2.14 13.76
N PRO A 118 -7.16 -1.06 13.17
CA PRO A 118 -7.87 0.20 13.04
C PRO A 118 -9.15 0.07 12.19
N ASP A 119 -10.21 0.78 12.54
CA ASP A 119 -11.50 0.70 11.85
C ASP A 119 -11.43 1.01 10.34
N MET A 120 -10.46 1.85 9.96
CA MET A 120 -10.20 2.20 8.56
C MET A 120 -9.49 1.10 7.77
N VAL A 121 -9.01 0.03 8.41
CA VAL A 121 -8.18 -1.00 7.77
C VAL A 121 -8.94 -2.32 7.63
N VAL A 122 -8.91 -2.87 6.43
CA VAL A 122 -9.34 -4.26 6.14
C VAL A 122 -8.09 -5.10 5.88
N LEU A 123 -7.91 -6.16 6.67
CA LEU A 123 -6.77 -7.07 6.53
C LEU A 123 -7.13 -8.33 5.78
N HIS A 124 -6.40 -8.58 4.70
CA HIS A 124 -6.39 -9.84 3.97
C HIS A 124 -5.12 -10.62 4.35
N ARG A 125 -5.29 -11.77 5.02
CA ARG A 125 -4.16 -12.60 5.49
C ARG A 125 -3.75 -13.59 4.42
N GLU A 126 -2.94 -13.11 3.50
CA GLU A 126 -2.45 -13.86 2.36
C GLU A 126 -0.93 -13.71 2.26
N SER A 127 -0.24 -14.83 2.01
CA SER A 127 1.20 -14.73 1.74
C SER A 127 1.38 -14.37 0.26
N ARG A 128 1.98 -13.22 0.02
CA ARG A 128 2.38 -12.76 -1.31
C ARG A 128 3.89 -12.84 -1.44
N ASP A 129 4.37 -13.33 -2.57
CA ASP A 129 5.80 -13.28 -2.86
C ASP A 129 6.24 -11.91 -3.40
N GLY A 130 7.56 -11.69 -3.51
CA GLY A 130 8.09 -10.42 -3.98
C GLY A 130 7.72 -10.09 -5.42
N GLY A 131 7.42 -11.09 -6.25
CA GLY A 131 7.01 -10.92 -7.65
C GLY A 131 5.55 -10.48 -7.81
N GLU A 132 4.73 -10.63 -6.76
CA GLU A 132 3.32 -10.25 -6.76
C GLU A 132 3.10 -8.80 -6.29
N ILE A 133 4.14 -8.17 -5.74
CA ILE A 133 4.10 -6.81 -5.21
C ILE A 133 4.97 -5.92 -6.09
N THR A 134 4.50 -4.71 -6.35
CA THR A 134 5.23 -3.65 -7.03
C THR A 134 5.31 -2.42 -6.13
N GLU A 135 6.10 -1.43 -6.54
CA GLU A 135 6.15 -0.13 -5.90
C GLU A 135 5.54 0.92 -6.82
N ARG A 136 4.69 1.80 -6.28
CA ARG A 136 4.13 2.94 -6.96
C ARG A 136 4.04 4.12 -6.01
N ASP A 137 4.65 5.23 -6.38
CA ASP A 137 4.72 6.46 -5.56
C ASP A 137 5.25 6.20 -4.13
N GLY A 138 6.24 5.30 -4.00
CA GLY A 138 6.79 4.86 -2.71
C GLY A 138 5.90 3.91 -1.90
N LEU A 139 4.73 3.52 -2.46
CA LEU A 139 3.78 2.60 -1.84
C LEU A 139 3.99 1.17 -2.34
N ARG A 140 4.03 0.21 -1.41
CA ARG A 140 4.00 -1.21 -1.74
C ARG A 140 2.58 -1.61 -2.10
N VAL A 141 2.37 -2.10 -3.31
CA VAL A 141 1.04 -2.37 -3.89
C VAL A 141 1.05 -3.72 -4.58
N VAL A 142 -0.02 -4.49 -4.46
CA VAL A 142 -0.23 -5.71 -5.24
C VAL A 142 -0.30 -5.34 -6.74
N ARG A 143 0.33 -6.15 -7.60
CA ARG A 143 0.37 -5.89 -9.05
C ARG A 143 -1.04 -5.81 -9.66
N PRO A 144 -1.27 -4.93 -10.65
CA PRO A 144 -2.60 -4.61 -11.17
C PRO A 144 -3.41 -5.82 -11.59
N PHE A 145 -2.82 -6.75 -12.33
CA PHE A 145 -3.53 -7.94 -12.81
C PHE A 145 -3.97 -8.86 -11.65
N LEU A 146 -3.11 -9.03 -10.63
CA LEU A 146 -3.47 -9.81 -9.45
C LEU A 146 -4.59 -9.16 -8.64
N VAL A 147 -4.63 -7.83 -8.60
CA VAL A 147 -5.75 -7.09 -7.98
C VAL A 147 -7.08 -7.39 -8.67
N VAL A 148 -7.08 -7.44 -10.00
CA VAL A 148 -8.28 -7.83 -10.78
C VAL A 148 -8.75 -9.23 -10.38
N LEU A 149 -7.84 -10.21 -10.29
CA LEU A 149 -8.17 -11.57 -9.87
C LEU A 149 -8.68 -11.65 -8.43
N ASP A 150 -8.05 -10.91 -7.51
CA ASP A 150 -8.47 -10.88 -6.11
C ASP A 150 -9.89 -10.32 -5.98
N LEU A 151 -10.22 -9.25 -6.70
CA LEU A 151 -11.55 -8.65 -6.70
C LEU A 151 -12.62 -9.57 -7.31
N LEU A 152 -12.30 -10.27 -8.40
CA LEU A 152 -13.18 -11.28 -8.99
C LEU A 152 -13.51 -12.40 -8.00
N ARG A 153 -12.51 -12.86 -7.25
CA ARG A 153 -12.65 -13.94 -6.26
C ARG A 153 -13.41 -13.50 -5.02
N GLU A 154 -13.24 -12.26 -4.61
CA GLU A 154 -13.92 -11.72 -3.43
C GLU A 154 -15.38 -11.40 -3.69
N GLY A 155 -15.74 -10.95 -4.90
CA GLY A 155 -17.11 -10.72 -5.36
C GLY A 155 -17.85 -9.54 -4.70
N ARG A 156 -17.13 -8.60 -4.05
CA ARG A 156 -17.72 -7.41 -3.44
C ARG A 156 -17.83 -6.22 -4.38
N VAL A 157 -16.97 -6.15 -5.36
CA VAL A 157 -16.97 -5.13 -6.40
C VAL A 157 -17.73 -5.69 -7.61
N SER A 158 -18.54 -4.87 -8.28
CA SER A 158 -19.29 -5.32 -9.45
C SER A 158 -18.37 -5.73 -10.59
N ILE A 159 -18.79 -6.73 -11.35
CA ILE A 159 -17.99 -7.27 -12.47
C ILE A 159 -17.70 -6.17 -13.49
N GLU A 160 -18.68 -5.30 -13.79
CA GLU A 160 -18.53 -4.19 -14.74
C GLU A 160 -17.45 -3.19 -14.31
N HIS A 161 -17.30 -2.98 -12.99
CA HIS A 161 -16.29 -2.10 -12.46
C HIS A 161 -14.89 -2.72 -12.57
N ILE A 162 -14.78 -4.03 -12.27
CA ILE A 162 -13.53 -4.78 -12.41
C ILE A 162 -13.11 -4.86 -13.87
N GLU A 163 -14.05 -5.13 -14.77
CA GLU A 163 -13.86 -5.15 -16.23
C GLU A 163 -13.28 -3.82 -16.73
N ARG A 164 -13.90 -2.69 -16.33
CA ARG A 164 -13.42 -1.36 -16.69
C ARG A 164 -11.98 -1.17 -16.23
N GLY A 165 -11.68 -1.48 -14.95
CA GLY A 165 -10.32 -1.39 -14.41
C GLY A 165 -9.31 -2.27 -15.16
N PHE A 166 -9.70 -3.48 -15.57
CA PHE A 166 -8.87 -4.36 -16.38
C PHE A 166 -8.58 -3.77 -17.77
N LYS A 167 -9.62 -3.32 -18.50
CA LYS A 167 -9.48 -2.71 -19.81
C LYS A 167 -8.62 -1.44 -19.77
N ASP A 168 -8.86 -0.58 -18.79
CA ASP A 168 -8.02 0.58 -18.52
C ASP A 168 -6.57 0.18 -18.25
N GLY A 169 -6.34 -0.90 -17.52
CA GLY A 169 -5.02 -1.44 -17.25
C GLY A 169 -4.29 -1.90 -18.50
N ILE A 170 -4.97 -2.53 -19.45
CA ILE A 170 -4.43 -2.90 -20.77
C ILE A 170 -4.09 -1.64 -21.58
N ILE A 171 -5.02 -0.69 -21.68
CA ILE A 171 -4.83 0.57 -22.43
C ILE A 171 -3.65 1.38 -21.87
N LYS A 172 -3.52 1.47 -20.56
CA LYS A 172 -2.42 2.17 -19.88
C LYS A 172 -1.10 1.37 -19.86
N GLY A 173 -1.11 0.12 -20.32
CA GLY A 173 0.06 -0.75 -20.34
C GLY A 173 0.55 -1.21 -18.95
N VAL A 174 -0.27 -1.03 -17.89
CA VAL A 174 0.05 -1.50 -16.53
C VAL A 174 -0.37 -2.96 -16.30
N ILE A 175 -1.27 -3.48 -17.15
CA ILE A 175 -1.58 -4.89 -17.31
C ILE A 175 -1.17 -5.28 -18.71
N THR A 176 -0.44 -6.38 -18.87
CA THR A 176 -0.04 -6.86 -20.18
C THR A 176 -0.89 -8.01 -20.67
N THR A 177 -1.21 -8.04 -21.97
CA THR A 177 -1.91 -9.16 -22.59
C THR A 177 -1.17 -10.50 -22.38
N SER A 178 0.17 -10.46 -22.39
CA SER A 178 1.00 -11.65 -22.15
C SER A 178 0.84 -12.19 -20.74
N GLU A 179 0.78 -11.32 -19.72
CA GLU A 179 0.56 -11.69 -18.33
C GLU A 179 -0.82 -12.33 -18.15
N ALA A 180 -1.86 -11.71 -18.68
CA ALA A 180 -3.22 -12.20 -18.62
C ALA A 180 -3.40 -13.59 -19.30
N LYS A 181 -2.77 -13.80 -20.47
CA LYS A 181 -2.82 -15.07 -21.20
C LYS A 181 -2.03 -16.20 -20.55
N LYS A 182 -0.98 -15.89 -19.80
CA LYS A 182 -0.10 -16.89 -19.14
C LYS A 182 -0.55 -17.26 -17.72
N ALA A 183 -1.46 -16.50 -17.15
CA ALA A 183 -1.92 -16.72 -15.79
C ALA A 183 -2.67 -18.05 -15.65
N LYS A 184 -2.48 -18.71 -14.51
CA LYS A 184 -3.29 -19.86 -14.11
C LYS A 184 -4.61 -19.36 -13.54
N LEU A 185 -5.66 -19.42 -14.34
CA LEU A 185 -6.99 -18.90 -14.02
C LEU A 185 -7.97 -20.05 -13.73
N LEU A 186 -8.97 -19.77 -12.91
CA LEU A 186 -10.14 -20.64 -12.78
C LEU A 186 -10.97 -20.58 -14.08
N PRO A 187 -11.79 -21.60 -14.40
CA PRO A 187 -12.56 -21.63 -15.67
C PRO A 187 -13.44 -20.39 -15.89
N ASN A 188 -14.10 -19.89 -14.84
CA ASN A 188 -14.91 -18.68 -14.89
C ASN A 188 -14.08 -17.40 -15.08
N GLU A 189 -12.91 -17.30 -14.42
CA GLU A 189 -11.97 -16.20 -14.60
C GLU A 189 -11.41 -16.20 -16.04
N GLN A 190 -11.05 -17.38 -16.56
CA GLN A 190 -10.52 -17.53 -17.90
C GLN A 190 -11.51 -17.03 -18.96
N HIS A 191 -12.79 -17.35 -18.80
CA HIS A 191 -13.82 -16.88 -19.73
C HIS A 191 -13.94 -15.35 -19.70
N LEU A 192 -14.04 -14.74 -18.52
CA LEU A 192 -14.15 -13.29 -18.38
C LEU A 192 -12.92 -12.57 -18.93
N ILE A 193 -11.72 -13.00 -18.54
CA ILE A 193 -10.48 -12.38 -18.99
C ILE A 193 -10.29 -12.47 -20.50
N ASN A 194 -10.63 -13.61 -21.11
CA ASN A 194 -10.54 -13.75 -22.56
C ASN A 194 -11.52 -12.79 -23.28
N THR A 195 -12.78 -12.73 -22.83
CA THR A 195 -13.79 -11.80 -23.37
C THR A 195 -13.29 -10.34 -23.28
N TRP A 196 -12.80 -9.93 -22.11
CA TRP A 196 -12.32 -8.57 -21.89
C TRP A 196 -11.06 -8.22 -22.71
N LEU A 197 -10.19 -9.21 -22.97
CA LEU A 197 -9.04 -9.04 -23.85
C LEU A 197 -9.45 -8.83 -25.33
N GLU A 198 -10.48 -9.52 -25.79
CA GLU A 198 -11.01 -9.37 -27.15
C GLU A 198 -11.66 -7.98 -27.33
N GLU A 199 -12.35 -7.49 -26.31
CA GLU A 199 -13.03 -6.18 -26.32
C GLU A 199 -12.06 -5.00 -26.12
N ALA A 200 -10.87 -5.24 -25.55
CA ALA A 200 -9.84 -4.22 -25.33
C ALA A 200 -8.82 -4.10 -26.48
N ALA A 201 -8.88 -5.00 -27.47
CA ALA A 201 -7.99 -5.06 -28.64
C ALA A 201 -8.44 -4.15 -29.77
#